data_1beca5e9c6896b176e06ad97be35cc16
#
_entry.id   1beca5e9c6896b176e06ad97be35cc16
#
_cell.length_a   1.000
_cell.length_b   1.000
_cell.length_c   1.000
_cell.angle_alpha   90.00
_cell.angle_beta   90.00
_cell.angle_gamma   90.00
#
_symmetry.space_group_name_H-M   'P 1'
#
loop_
_entity.id
_entity.type
_entity.pdbx_description
1 polymer ?
#
loop_
_entity_poly.entity_id
_entity_poly.type
_entity_poly.pdbx_seq_one_letter_code
_entity_poly.pdbx_strand_id
1 'polypeptide(L)'
;MSDDKYTKFEEIICKYWQDKGERNSDRLFWGNGTPQLEFDLLDAIVKRSITDGDVENTRNGGLANGLDMWIAEELRAAGFEEEQPWPRLHQPRSLDPILVKLSESAPQRLKDDVAKLVRKCGSSDANVQGAVYEKQVDVGMSSWLTGPEILISTKTMTREYGKNLKNRFEEAYGDAVNLRKRYPL
;
A
#
# COMPACT_ATOMS: atom_id res chain seq x y z
N MET A 1 -7.41 16.76 12.03
CA MET A 1 -6.49 15.84 11.32
C MET A 1 -6.86 15.99 9.87
N SER A 2 -5.94 16.34 8.99
CA SER A 2 -6.23 16.29 7.54
C SER A 2 -6.39 14.83 7.16
N ASP A 3 -7.48 14.50 6.46
CA ASP A 3 -7.64 13.19 5.86
C ASP A 3 -6.44 12.92 4.94
N ASP A 4 -5.81 11.76 5.10
CA ASP A 4 -4.77 11.36 4.18
C ASP A 4 -5.41 10.85 2.86
N LYS A 5 -4.60 10.72 1.83
CA LYS A 5 -5.02 10.31 0.48
C LYS A 5 -5.69 8.91 0.42
N TYR A 6 -5.58 8.11 1.47
CA TYR A 6 -6.09 6.74 1.55
C TYR A 6 -7.35 6.58 2.40
N THR A 7 -7.72 7.59 3.22
CA THR A 7 -8.82 7.48 4.18
C THR A 7 -10.13 6.98 3.57
N LYS A 8 -10.51 7.50 2.40
CA LYS A 8 -11.74 7.09 1.72
C LYS A 8 -11.75 5.62 1.29
N PHE A 9 -10.59 5.05 1.01
CA PHE A 9 -10.44 3.63 0.63
C PHE A 9 -10.41 2.72 1.85
N GLU A 10 -9.84 3.18 2.96
CA GLU A 10 -9.93 2.50 4.26
C GLU A 10 -11.39 2.19 4.64
N GLU A 11 -12.28 3.18 4.52
CA GLU A 11 -13.71 2.99 4.81
C GLU A 11 -14.34 1.91 3.92
N ILE A 12 -14.01 1.89 2.62
CA ILE A 12 -14.51 0.90 1.66
C ILE A 12 -14.00 -0.50 2.03
N ILE A 13 -12.72 -0.63 2.32
CA ILE A 13 -12.08 -1.90 2.66
C ILE A 13 -12.65 -2.45 3.97
N CYS A 14 -12.76 -1.62 5.00
CA CYS A 14 -13.36 -2.02 6.26
C CYS A 14 -14.80 -2.52 6.08
N LYS A 15 -15.62 -1.80 5.33
CA LYS A 15 -16.99 -2.20 5.04
C LYS A 15 -17.03 -3.51 4.24
N TYR A 16 -16.21 -3.64 3.21
CA TYR A 16 -16.13 -4.84 2.40
C TYR A 16 -15.89 -6.11 3.25
N TRP A 17 -14.90 -6.04 4.16
CA TRP A 17 -14.58 -7.17 5.03
C TRP A 17 -15.64 -7.41 6.10
N GLN A 18 -16.31 -6.37 6.61
CA GLN A 18 -17.47 -6.53 7.51
C GLN A 18 -18.61 -7.27 6.83
N ASP A 19 -18.93 -6.94 5.58
CA ASP A 19 -20.03 -7.55 4.83
C ASP A 19 -19.68 -8.99 4.39
N LYS A 20 -18.43 -9.28 4.08
CA LYS A 20 -17.94 -10.58 3.60
C LYS A 20 -17.60 -11.56 4.73
N GLY A 21 -17.44 -11.08 5.95
CA GLY A 21 -16.85 -11.81 7.06
C GLY A 21 -15.35 -11.59 7.17
N GLU A 22 -14.74 -12.07 8.25
CA GLU A 22 -13.29 -11.89 8.48
C GLU A 22 -12.46 -12.38 7.29
N ARG A 23 -11.34 -11.70 7.04
CA ARG A 23 -10.32 -12.21 6.12
C ARG A 23 -10.00 -13.63 6.53
N ASN A 24 -10.35 -14.58 5.68
CA ASN A 24 -10.08 -15.98 5.97
C ASN A 24 -8.58 -16.22 5.80
N SER A 25 -7.86 -16.32 6.92
CA SER A 25 -6.44 -16.67 6.93
C SER A 25 -6.17 -18.06 6.32
N ASP A 26 -7.19 -18.90 6.23
CA ASP A 26 -7.13 -20.21 5.58
C ASP A 26 -7.41 -20.15 4.08
N ARG A 27 -7.68 -18.97 3.54
CA ARG A 27 -7.86 -18.78 2.12
C ARG A 27 -6.54 -19.01 1.41
N LEU A 28 -6.46 -20.14 0.73
CA LEU A 28 -5.35 -20.39 -0.17
C LEU A 28 -5.45 -19.38 -1.31
N PHE A 29 -4.59 -18.37 -1.30
CA PHE A 29 -4.41 -17.42 -2.41
C PHE A 29 -4.33 -18.14 -3.77
N TRP A 30 -3.77 -19.34 -3.77
CA TRP A 30 -3.67 -20.23 -4.92
C TRP A 30 -4.73 -21.32 -4.91
N GLY A 31 -6.01 -20.98 -5.02
CA GLY A 31 -7.09 -21.96 -5.21
C GLY A 31 -6.93 -22.69 -6.54
N ASN A 32 -6.75 -24.01 -6.50
CA ASN A 32 -6.57 -24.85 -7.69
C ASN A 32 -5.43 -24.37 -8.63
N GLY A 33 -4.36 -23.78 -8.08
CA GLY A 33 -3.23 -23.27 -8.86
C GLY A 33 -3.47 -21.91 -9.52
N THR A 34 -4.58 -21.25 -9.23
CA THR A 34 -4.91 -19.94 -9.76
C THR A 34 -5.07 -18.94 -8.62
N PRO A 35 -4.47 -17.72 -8.70
CA PRO A 35 -4.67 -16.68 -7.69
C PRO A 35 -6.16 -16.33 -7.53
N GLN A 36 -6.63 -16.25 -6.31
CA GLN A 36 -7.99 -15.82 -5.98
C GLN A 36 -7.95 -14.38 -5.52
N LEU A 37 -8.10 -13.44 -6.47
CA LEU A 37 -8.06 -12.01 -6.21
C LEU A 37 -9.43 -11.46 -5.80
N GLU A 38 -9.43 -10.40 -4.98
CA GLU A 38 -10.64 -9.71 -4.52
C GLU A 38 -11.10 -8.66 -5.55
N PHE A 39 -11.56 -9.13 -6.71
CA PHE A 39 -12.03 -8.23 -7.77
C PHE A 39 -13.28 -7.42 -7.40
N ASP A 40 -14.14 -7.94 -6.51
CA ASP A 40 -15.29 -7.18 -6.02
C ASP A 40 -14.84 -5.97 -5.17
N LEU A 41 -13.76 -6.12 -4.40
CA LEU A 41 -13.14 -5.00 -3.69
C LEU A 41 -12.54 -4.00 -4.65
N LEU A 42 -11.82 -4.46 -5.68
CA LEU A 42 -11.27 -3.58 -6.71
C LEU A 42 -12.38 -2.80 -7.41
N ASP A 43 -13.48 -3.45 -7.77
CA ASP A 43 -14.64 -2.81 -8.40
C ASP A 43 -15.26 -1.72 -7.50
N ALA A 44 -15.39 -1.98 -6.19
CA ALA A 44 -15.87 -1.00 -5.23
C ALA A 44 -14.94 0.24 -5.14
N ILE A 45 -13.62 0.03 -5.13
CA ILE A 45 -12.61 1.09 -5.13
C ILE A 45 -12.66 1.91 -6.41
N VAL A 46 -12.75 1.26 -7.57
CA VAL A 46 -12.85 1.93 -8.88
C VAL A 46 -14.13 2.74 -8.99
N LYS A 47 -15.28 2.18 -8.58
CA LYS A 47 -16.56 2.90 -8.56
C LYS A 47 -16.49 4.16 -7.67
N ARG A 48 -15.86 4.07 -6.52
CA ARG A 48 -15.64 5.25 -5.67
C ARG A 48 -14.77 6.30 -6.36
N SER A 49 -13.68 5.88 -6.99
CA SER A 49 -12.79 6.80 -7.72
C SER A 49 -13.50 7.47 -8.89
N ILE A 50 -14.41 6.77 -9.58
CA ILE A 50 -15.25 7.36 -10.64
C ILE A 50 -16.20 8.40 -10.04
N THR A 51 -16.89 8.05 -8.95
CA THR A 51 -17.85 8.94 -8.29
C THR A 51 -17.20 10.22 -7.78
N ASP A 52 -15.99 10.12 -7.27
CA ASP A 52 -15.20 11.26 -6.77
C ASP A 52 -14.54 12.09 -7.90
N GLY A 53 -14.66 11.66 -9.17
CA GLY A 53 -14.04 12.33 -10.31
C GLY A 53 -12.53 12.10 -10.45
N ASP A 54 -11.95 11.15 -9.72
CA ASP A 54 -10.50 10.87 -9.73
C ASP A 54 -10.02 10.33 -11.09
N VAL A 55 -10.88 9.62 -11.81
CA VAL A 55 -10.58 9.09 -13.16
C VAL A 55 -10.47 10.22 -14.18
N GLU A 56 -11.25 11.27 -14.01
CA GLU A 56 -11.22 12.46 -14.87
C GLU A 56 -10.08 13.41 -14.49
N ASN A 57 -9.80 13.52 -13.21
CA ASN A 57 -8.73 14.36 -12.67
C ASN A 57 -7.53 13.53 -12.20
N THR A 58 -6.78 12.99 -13.15
CA THR A 58 -5.59 12.13 -12.88
C THR A 58 -4.49 12.79 -12.07
N ARG A 59 -4.51 14.13 -11.92
CA ARG A 59 -3.52 14.85 -11.11
C ARG A 59 -3.66 14.58 -9.61
N ASN A 60 -4.85 14.23 -9.16
CA ASN A 60 -5.11 13.96 -7.74
C ASN A 60 -4.63 12.57 -7.30
N GLY A 61 -4.24 11.69 -8.24
CA GLY A 61 -3.75 10.35 -7.92
C GLY A 61 -4.77 9.42 -7.27
N GLY A 62 -6.07 9.82 -7.19
CA GLY A 62 -7.07 9.10 -6.42
C GLY A 62 -7.20 7.64 -6.84
N LEU A 63 -7.34 7.36 -8.14
CA LEU A 63 -7.41 5.98 -8.63
C LEU A 63 -6.12 5.19 -8.33
N ALA A 64 -4.95 5.82 -8.47
CA ALA A 64 -3.67 5.17 -8.13
C ALA A 64 -3.61 4.81 -6.65
N ASN A 65 -3.97 5.73 -5.77
CA ASN A 65 -4.01 5.47 -4.32
C ASN A 65 -4.99 4.33 -3.96
N GLY A 66 -6.13 4.24 -4.65
CA GLY A 66 -7.07 3.13 -4.49
C GLY A 66 -6.48 1.79 -4.91
N LEU A 67 -5.77 1.77 -6.03
CA LEU A 67 -5.06 0.59 -6.52
C LEU A 67 -3.95 0.15 -5.55
N ASP A 68 -3.21 1.10 -4.97
CA ASP A 68 -2.19 0.82 -3.98
C ASP A 68 -2.78 0.12 -2.74
N MET A 69 -3.92 0.63 -2.24
CA MET A 69 -4.63 0.00 -1.12
C MET A 69 -5.14 -1.39 -1.48
N TRP A 70 -5.69 -1.59 -2.67
CA TRP A 70 -6.15 -2.90 -3.12
C TRP A 70 -4.99 -3.90 -3.20
N ILE A 71 -3.85 -3.54 -3.79
CA ILE A 71 -2.68 -4.42 -3.87
C ILE A 71 -2.16 -4.78 -2.48
N ALA A 72 -2.12 -3.82 -1.56
CA ALA A 72 -1.73 -4.10 -0.18
C ALA A 72 -2.70 -5.09 0.51
N GLU A 73 -4.02 -5.01 0.21
CA GLU A 73 -5.00 -5.98 0.68
C GLU A 73 -4.81 -7.36 0.07
N GLU A 74 -4.44 -7.46 -1.21
CA GLU A 74 -4.12 -8.73 -1.85
C GLU A 74 -2.89 -9.40 -1.22
N LEU A 75 -1.88 -8.62 -0.83
CA LEU A 75 -0.73 -9.15 -0.09
C LEU A 75 -1.17 -9.72 1.28
N ARG A 76 -2.06 -9.03 2.00
CA ARG A 76 -2.65 -9.54 3.26
C ARG A 76 -3.46 -10.81 3.02
N ALA A 77 -4.27 -10.84 1.97
CA ALA A 77 -5.03 -12.03 1.58
C ALA A 77 -4.13 -13.21 1.16
N ALA A 78 -2.93 -12.92 0.65
CA ALA A 78 -1.92 -13.91 0.32
C ALA A 78 -1.19 -14.50 1.54
N GLY A 79 -1.46 -14.01 2.75
CA GLY A 79 -0.96 -14.56 4.00
C GLY A 79 0.16 -13.74 4.67
N PHE A 80 0.46 -12.55 4.17
CA PHE A 80 1.35 -11.64 4.91
C PHE A 80 0.63 -11.06 6.13
N GLU A 81 1.40 -10.80 7.21
CA GLU A 81 0.83 -10.20 8.42
C GLU A 81 0.17 -8.86 8.12
N GLU A 82 -0.92 -8.53 8.82
CA GLU A 82 -1.76 -7.36 8.58
C GLU A 82 -0.97 -6.04 8.49
N GLU A 83 0.02 -5.90 9.36
CA GLU A 83 0.81 -4.69 9.50
C GLU A 83 2.06 -4.63 8.61
N GLN A 84 2.38 -5.72 7.88
CA GLN A 84 3.57 -5.79 7.03
C GLN A 84 3.45 -5.00 5.73
N PRO A 85 2.41 -5.19 4.89
CA PRO A 85 2.27 -4.43 3.66
C PRO A 85 1.92 -2.98 3.94
N TRP A 86 2.63 -2.05 3.29
CA TRP A 86 2.16 -0.68 3.18
C TRP A 86 1.57 -0.40 1.78
N PRO A 87 0.63 0.54 1.63
CA PRO A 87 0.04 1.29 2.73
C PRO A 87 -0.70 0.39 3.73
N ARG A 88 -0.48 0.64 5.03
CA ARG A 88 -1.26 -0.02 6.09
C ARG A 88 -2.72 0.41 5.98
N LEU A 89 -3.63 -0.46 6.43
CA LEU A 89 -5.05 -0.14 6.43
C LEU A 89 -5.35 1.08 7.31
N HIS A 90 -4.67 1.22 8.44
CA HIS A 90 -4.82 2.35 9.36
C HIS A 90 -3.57 3.22 9.40
N GLN A 91 -3.75 4.50 9.75
CA GLN A 91 -2.63 5.44 9.93
C GLN A 91 -1.74 5.06 11.12
N PRO A 92 -0.44 5.31 11.01
CA PRO A 92 0.32 5.82 9.86
C PRO A 92 0.45 4.75 8.76
N ARG A 93 0.43 5.17 7.49
CA ARG A 93 0.35 4.26 6.34
C ARG A 93 1.65 3.52 6.03
N SER A 94 2.77 4.12 6.37
CA SER A 94 4.10 3.51 6.23
C SER A 94 4.77 3.51 7.59
N LEU A 95 4.87 2.33 8.19
CA LEU A 95 5.48 2.12 9.50
C LEU A 95 5.99 0.69 9.58
N ASP A 96 7.19 0.51 10.16
CA ASP A 96 7.72 -0.82 10.40
C ASP A 96 6.85 -1.59 11.41
N PRO A 97 6.48 -2.86 11.12
CA PRO A 97 5.64 -3.68 12.00
C PRO A 97 6.15 -3.79 13.45
N ILE A 98 7.47 -3.72 13.67
CA ILE A 98 8.04 -3.76 15.01
C ILE A 98 7.60 -2.56 15.86
N LEU A 99 7.46 -1.38 15.24
CA LEU A 99 6.99 -0.18 15.94
C LEU A 99 5.49 -0.27 16.27
N VAL A 100 4.70 -0.94 15.43
CA VAL A 100 3.29 -1.24 15.73
C VAL A 100 3.21 -2.15 16.96
N LYS A 101 3.88 -3.30 16.92
CA LYS A 101 3.93 -4.27 18.03
C LYS A 101 4.44 -3.63 19.33
N LEU A 102 5.45 -2.74 19.24
CA LEU A 102 5.93 -1.98 20.38
C LEU A 102 4.87 -1.06 20.97
N SER A 103 4.09 -0.37 20.13
CA SER A 103 3.03 0.52 20.60
C SER A 103 1.89 -0.22 21.29
N GLU A 104 1.55 -1.41 20.82
CA GLU A 104 0.51 -2.27 21.40
C GLU A 104 0.94 -2.86 22.73
N SER A 105 2.20 -3.29 22.84
CA SER A 105 2.77 -3.91 24.04
C SER A 105 3.26 -2.91 25.10
N ALA A 106 3.21 -1.62 24.81
CA ALA A 106 3.67 -0.59 25.74
C ALA A 106 2.86 -0.60 27.06
N PRO A 107 3.52 -0.45 28.23
CA PRO A 107 2.81 -0.27 29.49
C PRO A 107 1.82 0.90 29.43
N GLN A 108 0.66 0.78 30.09
CA GLN A 108 -0.42 1.77 30.02
C GLN A 108 0.06 3.20 30.25
N ARG A 109 0.99 3.40 31.22
CA ARG A 109 1.58 4.72 31.54
C ARG A 109 2.39 5.35 30.41
N LEU A 110 2.84 4.55 29.42
CA LEU A 110 3.68 5.01 28.32
C LEU A 110 2.92 5.00 26.98
N LYS A 111 1.70 4.46 26.92
CA LYS A 111 0.94 4.31 25.68
C LYS A 111 0.80 5.62 24.91
N ASP A 112 0.48 6.70 25.58
CA ASP A 112 0.28 7.99 24.91
C ASP A 112 1.59 8.54 24.31
N ASP A 113 2.69 8.37 25.02
CA ASP A 113 3.99 8.86 24.54
C ASP A 113 4.52 7.99 23.40
N VAL A 114 4.35 6.67 23.49
CA VAL A 114 4.67 5.74 22.39
C VAL A 114 3.78 6.00 21.19
N ALA A 115 2.48 6.21 21.35
CA ALA A 115 1.57 6.54 20.27
C ALA A 115 1.90 7.89 19.59
N LYS A 116 2.37 8.87 20.35
CA LYS A 116 2.88 10.13 19.78
C LYS A 116 4.15 9.92 18.99
N LEU A 117 5.07 9.11 19.50
CA LEU A 117 6.32 8.78 18.81
C LEU A 117 6.05 8.02 17.50
N VAL A 118 5.22 7.00 17.54
CA VAL A 118 4.80 6.22 16.36
C VAL A 118 4.17 7.11 15.29
N ARG A 119 3.26 8.01 15.68
CA ARG A 119 2.67 8.98 14.74
C ARG A 119 3.71 9.94 14.15
N LYS A 120 4.74 10.28 14.89
CA LYS A 120 5.83 11.17 14.44
C LYS A 120 6.81 10.45 13.49
N CYS A 121 7.04 9.16 13.71
CA CYS A 121 7.91 8.33 12.87
C CYS A 121 7.21 7.80 11.62
N GLY A 122 5.88 7.65 11.66
CA GLY A 122 5.10 7.16 10.54
C GLY A 122 4.86 8.22 9.46
N SER A 123 4.72 7.78 8.23
CA SER A 123 4.43 8.62 7.05
C SER A 123 3.23 8.09 6.29
N SER A 124 2.62 8.91 5.44
CA SER A 124 1.68 8.48 4.42
C SER A 124 2.38 7.91 3.17
N ASP A 125 3.69 8.17 3.04
CA ASP A 125 4.49 7.78 1.88
C ASP A 125 5.66 6.90 2.33
N ALA A 126 5.93 5.85 1.56
CA ALA A 126 7.07 4.98 1.77
C ALA A 126 8.23 5.40 0.86
N ASN A 127 9.19 6.10 1.41
CA ASN A 127 10.40 6.52 0.70
C ASN A 127 11.53 5.53 0.94
N VAL A 128 12.06 4.96 -0.13
CA VAL A 128 13.15 3.99 -0.11
C VAL A 128 14.37 4.57 -0.80
N GLN A 129 15.51 4.57 -0.10
CA GLN A 129 16.75 5.05 -0.66
C GLN A 129 17.24 4.08 -1.75
N GLY A 130 17.31 4.54 -2.99
CA GLY A 130 17.93 3.80 -4.08
C GLY A 130 19.44 4.00 -4.16
N ALA A 131 20.07 3.48 -5.21
CA ALA A 131 21.50 3.64 -5.44
C ALA A 131 21.89 5.06 -5.89
N VAL A 132 20.98 5.75 -6.55
CA VAL A 132 21.22 7.08 -7.15
C VAL A 132 20.31 8.14 -6.53
N TYR A 133 19.03 7.81 -6.33
CA TYR A 133 18.02 8.72 -5.77
C TYR A 133 17.05 7.98 -4.87
N GLU A 134 16.41 8.73 -3.97
CA GLU A 134 15.31 8.25 -3.14
C GLU A 134 14.06 8.05 -4.01
N LYS A 135 13.40 6.91 -3.85
CA LYS A 135 12.19 6.56 -4.56
C LYS A 135 11.03 6.41 -3.61
N GLN A 136 9.95 7.14 -3.85
CA GLN A 136 8.66 6.85 -3.25
C GLN A 136 8.11 5.58 -3.89
N VAL A 137 7.82 4.58 -3.06
CA VAL A 137 7.24 3.30 -3.45
C VAL A 137 5.77 3.29 -3.10
N ASP A 138 4.94 2.84 -4.03
CA ASP A 138 3.50 2.90 -3.90
C ASP A 138 2.98 1.80 -2.94
N VAL A 139 3.45 0.55 -3.14
CA VAL A 139 3.12 -0.59 -2.28
C VAL A 139 4.39 -1.37 -1.97
N GLY A 140 4.50 -1.90 -0.77
CA GLY A 140 5.66 -2.70 -0.46
C GLY A 140 5.67 -3.30 0.94
N MET A 141 6.77 -3.94 1.25
CA MET A 141 7.07 -4.48 2.58
C MET A 141 8.56 -4.31 2.87
N SER A 142 8.86 -4.05 4.11
CA SER A 142 10.23 -4.10 4.63
C SER A 142 10.22 -4.65 6.04
N SER A 143 11.36 -5.20 6.46
CA SER A 143 11.57 -5.52 7.86
C SER A 143 12.83 -4.83 8.38
N TRP A 144 12.89 -4.63 9.68
CA TRP A 144 14.07 -4.09 10.33
C TRP A 144 15.31 -4.96 10.12
N LEU A 145 15.10 -6.27 9.98
CA LEU A 145 16.20 -7.24 9.87
C LEU A 145 16.74 -7.34 8.44
N THR A 146 15.86 -7.38 7.45
CA THR A 146 16.22 -7.67 6.05
C THR A 146 16.19 -6.45 5.14
N GLY A 147 15.59 -5.34 5.61
CA GLY A 147 15.34 -4.16 4.77
C GLY A 147 14.15 -4.37 3.82
N PRO A 148 14.16 -3.74 2.64
CA PRO A 148 13.09 -3.88 1.66
C PRO A 148 12.99 -5.32 1.12
N GLU A 149 11.79 -5.90 1.14
CA GLU A 149 11.50 -7.27 0.71
C GLU A 149 10.65 -7.30 -0.57
N ILE A 150 9.61 -6.47 -0.60
CA ILE A 150 8.75 -6.30 -1.78
C ILE A 150 8.60 -4.80 -2.03
N LEU A 151 8.84 -4.36 -3.25
CA LEU A 151 8.66 -2.99 -3.69
C LEU A 151 7.87 -2.98 -5.00
N ILE A 152 6.69 -2.39 -5.00
CA ILE A 152 5.78 -2.33 -6.14
C ILE A 152 5.54 -0.86 -6.48
N SER A 153 5.69 -0.51 -7.74
CA SER A 153 5.31 0.80 -8.27
C SER A 153 4.11 0.65 -9.19
N THR A 154 3.03 1.30 -8.85
CA THR A 154 1.80 1.29 -9.63
C THR A 154 1.80 2.41 -10.67
N LYS A 155 1.19 2.15 -11.82
CA LYS A 155 1.05 3.15 -12.87
C LYS A 155 -0.35 3.08 -13.46
N THR A 156 -1.14 4.10 -13.22
CA THR A 156 -2.47 4.24 -13.81
C THR A 156 -2.43 5.12 -15.05
N MET A 157 -3.11 4.71 -16.11
CA MET A 157 -3.26 5.48 -17.33
C MET A 157 -4.73 5.47 -17.73
N THR A 158 -5.40 6.60 -17.62
CA THR A 158 -6.82 6.75 -17.98
C THR A 158 -7.01 7.48 -19.32
N ARG A 159 -5.98 8.17 -19.80
CA ARG A 159 -6.02 8.95 -21.06
C ARG A 159 -4.65 8.90 -21.77
N GLU A 160 -4.66 9.19 -23.06
CA GLU A 160 -3.47 9.33 -23.92
C GLU A 160 -2.48 8.14 -23.83
N TYR A 161 -2.99 6.94 -23.92
CA TYR A 161 -2.22 5.69 -23.76
C TYR A 161 -0.95 5.66 -24.63
N GLY A 162 -1.09 5.92 -25.94
CA GLY A 162 0.03 5.81 -26.88
C GLY A 162 1.18 6.77 -26.60
N LYS A 163 0.88 7.98 -26.08
CA LYS A 163 1.89 9.00 -25.78
C LYS A 163 2.63 8.73 -24.47
N ASN A 164 1.93 8.21 -23.49
CA ASN A 164 2.45 8.08 -22.12
C ASN A 164 3.09 6.71 -21.85
N LEU A 165 2.73 5.66 -22.59
CA LEU A 165 3.19 4.29 -22.35
C LEU A 165 4.72 4.17 -22.33
N LYS A 166 5.39 4.75 -23.33
CA LYS A 166 6.85 4.71 -23.41
C LYS A 166 7.52 5.38 -22.21
N ASN A 167 7.08 6.58 -21.86
CA ASN A 167 7.61 7.32 -20.72
C ASN A 167 7.41 6.56 -19.40
N ARG A 168 6.23 5.94 -19.22
CA ARG A 168 5.92 5.14 -18.03
C ARG A 168 6.77 3.89 -17.94
N PHE A 169 7.07 3.26 -19.07
CA PHE A 169 7.96 2.12 -19.12
C PHE A 169 9.40 2.52 -18.76
N GLU A 170 9.92 3.60 -19.35
CA GLU A 170 11.26 4.11 -19.07
C GLU A 170 11.41 4.51 -17.59
N GLU A 171 10.41 5.17 -17.02
CA GLU A 171 10.34 5.52 -15.61
C GLU A 171 10.38 4.27 -14.72
N ALA A 172 9.50 3.29 -14.99
CA ALA A 172 9.43 2.07 -14.21
C ALA A 172 10.73 1.26 -14.28
N TYR A 173 11.35 1.18 -15.46
CA TYR A 173 12.63 0.53 -15.64
C TYR A 173 13.77 1.23 -14.87
N GLY A 174 13.82 2.56 -14.95
CA GLY A 174 14.79 3.37 -14.21
C GLY A 174 14.68 3.19 -12.69
N ASP A 175 13.44 3.21 -12.18
CA ASP A 175 13.13 2.96 -10.76
C ASP A 175 13.58 1.57 -10.32
N ALA A 176 13.25 0.54 -11.11
CA ALA A 176 13.64 -0.84 -10.81
C ALA A 176 15.16 -1.02 -10.78
N VAL A 177 15.88 -0.44 -11.75
CA VAL A 177 17.35 -0.46 -11.80
C VAL A 177 17.95 0.27 -10.59
N ASN A 178 17.42 1.44 -10.24
CA ASN A 178 17.87 2.23 -9.10
C ASN A 178 17.75 1.45 -7.78
N LEU A 179 16.60 0.81 -7.55
CA LEU A 179 16.35 0.03 -6.34
C LEU A 179 17.16 -1.27 -6.32
N ARG A 180 17.16 -2.04 -7.43
CA ARG A 180 17.92 -3.31 -7.53
C ARG A 180 19.42 -3.12 -7.35
N LYS A 181 19.98 -1.99 -7.82
CA LYS A 181 21.40 -1.70 -7.64
C LYS A 181 21.76 -1.44 -6.17
N ARG A 182 20.82 -0.94 -5.37
CA ARG A 182 21.00 -0.73 -3.92
C ARG A 182 20.75 -2.00 -3.12
N TYR A 183 19.74 -2.76 -3.51
CA TYR A 183 19.30 -4.00 -2.83
C TYR A 183 19.43 -5.17 -3.81
N PRO A 184 20.64 -5.68 -4.00
CA PRO A 184 20.84 -6.86 -4.83
C PRO A 184 20.21 -8.08 -4.14
N LEU A 185 19.43 -8.86 -4.88
CA LEU A 185 18.86 -10.13 -4.44
C LEU A 185 19.94 -11.20 -4.44
#